data_f333eb9d226759d62b29a4432a32156c
#
_entry.id   f333eb9d226759d62b29a4432a32156c
#
_cell.length_a   1.000
_cell.length_b   1.000
_cell.length_c   1.000
_cell.angle_alpha   90.00
_cell.angle_beta   90.00
_cell.angle_gamma   90.00
#
_symmetry.space_group_name_H-M   'P 1'
#
loop_
_entity.id
_entity.type
_entity.pdbx_description
1 polymer ?
#
loop_
_entity_poly.entity_id
_entity_poly.type
_entity_poly.pdbx_seq_one_letter_code
_entity_poly.pdbx_strand_id
1 'polypeptide(L)'
;MTTGTSMMTDIIDTEELFASFDHTASELLELISSFTETQINEIPFAGSWTAAQVAEHITRSNIGIINFLKKNGKSPDRPPDAIAGQLHKTFLDFETKLQSPEFILPTRDIYQKKLVIDNLEISIVGLKELSRHVNLFEMISHPIFGDITKLELVHFVVYHTQRHVHQLKNIFTITGTKVKSNTRRLVAFMHVSLDGFVASRRGEMDWITIDDEIFQDAIALADNADTALFGRVTYQMMESYWPTVLTNDSSTKLELQHAQWMEKTSKIVVSSTMDKVGWNNTRLIKENINQEILKLKQRPGKNIMIFGSPRLTHSFMQWDLIDEYRININPVILGSGIPLFSVPARINLKLLAIKNFKSGIIGLHYKTIR
;
A
#
# COMPACT_ATOMS: atom_id res chain seq x y z
N MET A 1 58.96 -33.30 -27.14
CA MET A 1 58.09 -32.15 -27.24
C MET A 1 56.80 -32.51 -26.54
N THR A 2 56.68 -32.21 -25.27
CA THR A 2 55.52 -32.48 -24.44
C THR A 2 54.70 -31.19 -24.37
N THR A 3 53.57 -31.18 -25.07
CA THR A 3 52.59 -30.09 -25.02
C THR A 3 51.85 -30.19 -23.72
N GLY A 4 52.21 -29.39 -22.76
CA GLY A 4 51.40 -29.17 -21.55
C GLY A 4 50.16 -28.39 -21.89
N THR A 5 48.99 -29.04 -21.83
CA THR A 5 47.69 -28.41 -21.87
C THR A 5 47.47 -27.75 -20.51
N SER A 6 47.66 -26.43 -20.46
CA SER A 6 47.23 -25.59 -19.32
C SER A 6 45.73 -25.66 -19.24
N MET A 7 45.18 -26.41 -18.29
CA MET A 7 43.79 -26.22 -17.85
C MET A 7 43.73 -24.85 -17.16
N MET A 8 43.22 -23.84 -17.84
CA MET A 8 42.67 -22.65 -17.22
C MET A 8 41.51 -23.12 -16.35
N THR A 9 41.72 -23.25 -15.06
CA THR A 9 40.62 -23.28 -14.08
C THR A 9 39.97 -21.92 -14.12
N ASP A 10 38.83 -21.81 -14.79
CA ASP A 10 37.94 -20.66 -14.65
C ASP A 10 37.64 -20.52 -13.14
N ILE A 11 38.17 -19.44 -12.55
CA ILE A 11 37.90 -19.10 -11.14
C ILE A 11 36.40 -18.79 -11.10
N ILE A 12 35.59 -19.68 -10.53
CA ILE A 12 34.17 -19.42 -10.33
C ILE A 12 34.07 -18.24 -9.38
N ASP A 13 33.55 -17.13 -9.89
CA ASP A 13 33.36 -15.91 -9.11
C ASP A 13 32.15 -16.08 -8.17
N THR A 14 32.45 -16.36 -6.90
CA THR A 14 31.43 -16.49 -5.85
C THR A 14 30.97 -15.14 -5.30
N GLU A 15 31.67 -14.04 -5.61
CA GLU A 15 31.34 -12.70 -5.10
C GLU A 15 30.01 -12.20 -5.69
N GLU A 16 29.76 -12.43 -6.99
CA GLU A 16 28.48 -12.08 -7.63
C GLU A 16 27.31 -12.86 -7.01
N LEU A 17 27.52 -14.15 -6.72
CA LEU A 17 26.51 -14.98 -6.04
C LEU A 17 26.19 -14.44 -4.64
N PHE A 18 27.19 -14.08 -3.85
CA PHE A 18 26.99 -13.51 -2.53
C PHE A 18 26.34 -12.13 -2.58
N ALA A 19 26.71 -11.29 -3.55
CA ALA A 19 26.05 -10.00 -3.77
C ALA A 19 24.57 -10.17 -4.13
N SER A 20 24.25 -11.15 -4.97
CA SER A 20 22.87 -11.52 -5.31
C SER A 20 22.11 -12.05 -4.10
N PHE A 21 22.75 -12.86 -3.26
CA PHE A 21 22.17 -13.34 -2.00
C PHE A 21 21.84 -12.16 -1.06
N ASP A 22 22.78 -11.24 -0.85
CA ASP A 22 22.61 -10.08 0.02
C ASP A 22 21.47 -9.19 -0.46
N HIS A 23 21.40 -8.90 -1.75
CA HIS A 23 20.33 -8.11 -2.36
C HIS A 23 18.96 -8.78 -2.16
N THR A 24 18.87 -10.08 -2.51
CA THR A 24 17.63 -10.84 -2.41
C THR A 24 17.14 -10.97 -0.96
N ALA A 25 18.06 -11.18 0.00
CA ALA A 25 17.74 -11.25 1.42
C ALA A 25 17.23 -9.91 1.96
N SER A 26 17.86 -8.80 1.58
CA SER A 26 17.40 -7.45 1.97
C SER A 26 16.01 -7.17 1.41
N GLU A 27 15.77 -7.45 0.14
CA GLU A 27 14.46 -7.28 -0.49
C GLU A 27 13.37 -8.11 0.19
N LEU A 28 13.67 -9.37 0.55
CA LEU A 28 12.76 -10.25 1.28
C LEU A 28 12.39 -9.66 2.65
N LEU A 29 13.38 -9.21 3.44
CA LEU A 29 13.16 -8.67 4.78
C LEU A 29 12.41 -7.34 4.75
N GLU A 30 12.72 -6.46 3.81
CA GLU A 30 11.98 -5.21 3.61
C GLU A 30 10.51 -5.50 3.24
N LEU A 31 10.29 -6.41 2.31
CA LEU A 31 8.95 -6.75 1.84
C LEU A 31 8.10 -7.38 2.95
N ILE A 32 8.62 -8.38 3.69
CA ILE A 32 7.86 -9.03 4.77
C ILE A 32 7.59 -8.05 5.91
N SER A 33 8.51 -7.13 6.18
CA SER A 33 8.35 -6.09 7.19
C SER A 33 7.27 -5.06 6.83
N SER A 34 6.99 -4.86 5.54
CA SER A 34 5.98 -3.92 5.05
C SER A 34 4.53 -4.39 5.27
N PHE A 35 4.29 -5.69 5.48
CA PHE A 35 2.98 -6.21 5.84
C PHE A 35 2.56 -5.73 7.24
N THR A 36 1.28 -5.41 7.44
CA THR A 36 0.74 -5.20 8.79
C THR A 36 0.56 -6.53 9.53
N GLU A 37 0.32 -6.48 10.86
CA GLU A 37 0.04 -7.66 11.68
C GLU A 37 -1.16 -8.48 11.16
N THR A 38 -2.15 -7.82 10.58
CA THR A 38 -3.32 -8.47 9.98
C THR A 38 -2.97 -9.06 8.61
N GLN A 39 -2.33 -8.29 7.74
CA GLN A 39 -2.01 -8.70 6.36
C GLN A 39 -1.10 -9.92 6.30
N ILE A 40 -0.14 -10.03 7.25
CA ILE A 40 0.83 -11.14 7.24
C ILE A 40 0.15 -12.51 7.41
N ASN A 41 -1.03 -12.54 8.04
CA ASN A 41 -1.85 -13.73 8.28
C ASN A 41 -3.07 -13.84 7.35
N GLU A 42 -3.26 -12.90 6.44
CA GLU A 42 -4.40 -12.90 5.53
C GLU A 42 -4.19 -13.89 4.39
N ILE A 43 -5.21 -14.73 4.12
CA ILE A 43 -5.23 -15.64 2.97
C ILE A 43 -5.58 -14.81 1.73
N PRO A 44 -4.67 -14.64 0.76
CA PRO A 44 -4.91 -13.78 -0.41
C PRO A 44 -6.04 -14.33 -1.30
N PHE A 45 -6.08 -15.65 -1.50
CA PHE A 45 -7.17 -16.37 -2.19
C PHE A 45 -7.23 -17.83 -1.73
N ALA A 46 -8.33 -18.52 -2.02
CA ALA A 46 -8.56 -19.90 -1.58
C ALA A 46 -7.42 -20.85 -2.00
N GLY A 47 -6.86 -21.58 -1.05
CA GLY A 47 -5.76 -22.53 -1.27
C GLY A 47 -4.39 -21.90 -1.42
N SER A 48 -4.24 -20.60 -1.14
CA SER A 48 -2.96 -19.90 -1.08
C SER A 48 -2.38 -19.88 0.33
N TRP A 49 -1.07 -19.80 0.44
CA TRP A 49 -0.39 -19.47 1.69
C TRP A 49 -0.54 -18.00 2.03
N THR A 50 -0.53 -17.70 3.33
CA THR A 50 -0.37 -16.34 3.86
C THR A 50 1.10 -15.88 3.72
N ALA A 51 1.36 -14.59 3.86
CA ALA A 51 2.75 -14.08 3.84
C ALA A 51 3.59 -14.67 4.99
N ALA A 52 3.00 -14.88 6.16
CA ALA A 52 3.68 -15.52 7.29
C ALA A 52 4.03 -16.99 7.00
N GLN A 53 3.14 -17.73 6.34
CA GLN A 53 3.40 -19.12 5.92
C GLN A 53 4.54 -19.20 4.90
N VAL A 54 4.60 -18.26 3.95
CA VAL A 54 5.73 -18.18 2.99
C VAL A 54 7.04 -17.91 3.74
N ALA A 55 7.05 -16.99 4.70
CA ALA A 55 8.25 -16.69 5.48
C ALA A 55 8.70 -17.87 6.36
N GLU A 56 7.77 -18.59 6.99
CA GLU A 56 8.11 -19.83 7.72
C GLU A 56 8.69 -20.90 6.79
N HIS A 57 8.10 -21.09 5.61
CA HIS A 57 8.61 -22.03 4.61
C HIS A 57 10.06 -21.71 4.22
N ILE A 58 10.39 -20.44 3.94
CA ILE A 58 11.76 -20.03 3.65
C ILE A 58 12.68 -20.28 4.84
N THR A 59 12.24 -19.94 6.06
CA THR A 59 13.01 -20.19 7.30
C THR A 59 13.34 -21.69 7.45
N ARG A 60 12.36 -22.56 7.28
CA ARG A 60 12.56 -24.03 7.37
C ARG A 60 13.48 -24.55 6.27
N SER A 61 13.34 -24.05 5.04
CA SER A 61 14.24 -24.35 3.94
C SER A 61 15.68 -23.95 4.27
N ASN A 62 15.90 -22.72 4.74
CA ASN A 62 17.23 -22.23 5.12
C ASN A 62 17.87 -23.07 6.21
N ILE A 63 17.12 -23.43 7.26
CA ILE A 63 17.61 -24.33 8.35
C ILE A 63 17.99 -25.69 7.77
N GLY A 64 17.21 -26.24 6.85
CA GLY A 64 17.53 -27.47 6.14
C GLY A 64 18.85 -27.37 5.39
N ILE A 65 19.03 -26.31 4.60
CA ILE A 65 20.26 -26.07 3.84
C ILE A 65 21.48 -25.89 4.76
N ILE A 66 21.33 -25.13 5.86
CA ILE A 66 22.39 -24.99 6.88
C ILE A 66 22.88 -26.37 7.36
N ASN A 67 21.96 -27.30 7.60
CA ASN A 67 22.34 -28.66 8.02
C ASN A 67 23.07 -29.45 6.92
N PHE A 68 22.71 -29.23 5.65
CA PHE A 68 23.44 -29.84 4.52
C PHE A 68 24.80 -29.24 4.32
N LEU A 69 24.96 -27.92 4.42
CA LEU A 69 26.25 -27.24 4.28
C LEU A 69 27.29 -27.68 5.35
N LYS A 70 26.82 -28.10 6.52
CA LYS A 70 27.68 -28.63 7.61
C LYS A 70 28.21 -30.04 7.36
N LYS A 71 27.63 -30.78 6.40
CA LYS A 71 28.06 -32.15 6.11
C LYS A 71 29.44 -32.15 5.42
N ASN A 72 30.24 -33.17 5.70
CA ASN A 72 31.46 -33.41 4.93
C ASN A 72 31.06 -33.88 3.52
N GLY A 73 31.64 -33.29 2.53
CA GLY A 73 31.43 -33.64 1.14
C GLY A 73 32.65 -34.35 0.54
N LYS A 74 32.53 -34.79 -0.71
CA LYS A 74 33.59 -35.32 -1.54
C LYS A 74 33.93 -34.38 -2.68
N SER A 75 35.09 -34.52 -3.30
CA SER A 75 35.42 -33.75 -4.49
C SER A 75 34.42 -34.08 -5.61
N PRO A 76 33.89 -33.08 -6.33
CA PRO A 76 32.96 -33.31 -7.42
C PRO A 76 33.67 -33.95 -8.61
N ASP A 77 32.95 -34.73 -9.36
CA ASP A 77 33.36 -35.38 -10.62
C ASP A 77 32.90 -34.59 -11.87
N ARG A 78 32.32 -33.40 -11.65
CA ARG A 78 31.80 -32.45 -12.64
C ARG A 78 32.06 -30.99 -12.21
N PRO A 79 31.88 -29.98 -13.08
CA PRO A 79 31.98 -28.60 -12.68
C PRO A 79 31.09 -28.29 -11.46
N PRO A 80 31.57 -27.53 -10.46
CA PRO A 80 30.86 -27.32 -9.20
C PRO A 80 29.53 -26.56 -9.33
N ASP A 81 29.29 -25.91 -10.45
CA ASP A 81 28.09 -25.12 -10.80
C ASP A 81 27.26 -25.73 -11.94
N ALA A 82 27.56 -26.98 -12.34
CA ALA A 82 27.00 -27.60 -13.54
C ALA A 82 25.47 -27.57 -13.65
N ILE A 83 24.74 -27.60 -12.52
CA ILE A 83 23.27 -27.52 -12.53
C ILE A 83 22.74 -26.14 -12.12
N ALA A 84 23.58 -25.15 -11.85
CA ALA A 84 23.13 -23.82 -11.44
C ALA A 84 22.17 -23.18 -12.46
N GLY A 85 22.46 -23.31 -13.76
CA GLY A 85 21.56 -22.84 -14.83
C GLY A 85 20.21 -23.55 -14.88
N GLN A 86 20.17 -24.85 -14.55
CA GLN A 86 18.90 -25.59 -14.45
C GLN A 86 18.11 -25.17 -13.22
N LEU A 87 18.76 -24.94 -12.08
CA LEU A 87 18.13 -24.41 -10.87
C LEU A 87 17.53 -23.01 -11.13
N HIS A 88 18.30 -22.13 -11.79
CA HIS A 88 17.82 -20.82 -12.21
C HIS A 88 16.53 -20.93 -13.03
N LYS A 89 16.55 -21.71 -14.12
CA LYS A 89 15.39 -21.89 -14.99
C LYS A 89 14.19 -22.44 -14.25
N THR A 90 14.40 -23.42 -13.34
CA THR A 90 13.31 -24.06 -12.60
C THR A 90 12.66 -23.12 -11.57
N PHE A 91 13.49 -22.42 -10.80
CA PHE A 91 12.96 -21.61 -9.68
C PHE A 91 12.52 -20.20 -10.10
N LEU A 92 12.98 -19.67 -11.21
CA LEU A 92 12.54 -18.38 -11.75
C LEU A 92 11.50 -18.49 -12.87
N ASP A 93 11.00 -19.69 -13.16
CA ASP A 93 9.75 -19.88 -13.89
C ASP A 93 8.57 -19.64 -12.93
N PHE A 94 8.02 -18.43 -12.92
CA PHE A 94 6.93 -18.03 -12.01
C PHE A 94 5.55 -18.57 -12.43
N GLU A 95 5.42 -19.13 -13.62
CA GLU A 95 4.16 -19.70 -14.12
C GLU A 95 3.95 -21.12 -13.64
N THR A 96 5.00 -21.91 -13.54
CA THR A 96 4.93 -23.29 -13.08
C THR A 96 4.77 -23.37 -11.56
N LYS A 97 3.72 -24.05 -11.09
CA LYS A 97 3.49 -24.28 -9.66
C LYS A 97 4.34 -25.47 -9.18
N LEU A 98 5.32 -25.18 -8.34
CA LEU A 98 6.15 -26.20 -7.69
C LEU A 98 5.47 -26.69 -6.41
N GLN A 99 5.59 -28.00 -6.13
CA GLN A 99 5.13 -28.58 -4.86
C GLN A 99 6.28 -28.59 -3.87
N SER A 100 6.01 -28.08 -2.65
CA SER A 100 6.99 -28.09 -1.58
C SER A 100 7.00 -29.44 -0.88
N PRO A 101 8.19 -29.98 -0.53
CA PRO A 101 8.30 -31.16 0.31
C PRO A 101 7.63 -30.99 1.66
N GLU A 102 7.09 -32.06 2.22
CA GLU A 102 6.30 -32.04 3.47
C GLU A 102 7.06 -31.43 4.65
N PHE A 103 8.35 -31.73 4.78
CA PHE A 103 9.18 -31.29 5.90
C PHE A 103 9.47 -29.78 5.95
N ILE A 104 9.18 -29.02 4.88
CA ILE A 104 9.29 -27.55 4.86
C ILE A 104 7.92 -26.86 4.71
N LEU A 105 6.81 -27.60 4.78
CA LEU A 105 5.48 -27.02 4.79
C LEU A 105 5.26 -26.16 6.05
N PRO A 106 4.50 -25.07 5.97
CA PRO A 106 4.11 -24.27 7.14
C PRO A 106 3.31 -25.12 8.13
N THR A 107 3.48 -24.84 9.42
CA THR A 107 2.91 -25.66 10.51
C THR A 107 1.79 -24.97 11.26
N ARG A 108 1.53 -23.70 11.02
CA ARG A 108 0.55 -22.88 11.74
C ARG A 108 -0.36 -22.15 10.78
N ASP A 109 -1.54 -21.79 11.27
CA ASP A 109 -2.49 -20.94 10.54
C ASP A 109 -2.31 -19.46 10.86
N ILE A 110 -1.86 -19.13 12.09
CA ILE A 110 -1.69 -17.77 12.58
C ILE A 110 -0.30 -17.60 13.21
N TYR A 111 0.34 -16.50 12.90
CA TYR A 111 1.69 -16.16 13.31
C TYR A 111 1.76 -14.77 13.94
N GLN A 112 2.66 -14.59 14.89
CA GLN A 112 3.07 -13.27 15.38
C GLN A 112 4.11 -12.69 14.42
N LYS A 113 3.82 -11.55 13.81
CA LYS A 113 4.67 -10.93 12.78
C LYS A 113 6.11 -10.79 13.22
N LYS A 114 6.33 -10.22 14.43
CA LYS A 114 7.69 -10.03 14.95
C LYS A 114 8.47 -11.33 15.00
N LEU A 115 7.87 -12.39 15.53
CA LEU A 115 8.54 -13.70 15.67
C LEU A 115 8.87 -14.33 14.32
N VAL A 116 8.00 -14.17 13.32
CA VAL A 116 8.23 -14.64 11.96
C VAL A 116 9.43 -13.93 11.31
N ILE A 117 9.51 -12.61 11.46
CA ILE A 117 10.60 -11.81 10.91
C ILE A 117 11.92 -12.14 11.62
N ASP A 118 11.93 -12.17 12.95
CA ASP A 118 13.13 -12.50 13.75
C ASP A 118 13.70 -13.88 13.36
N ASN A 119 12.85 -14.90 13.23
CA ASN A 119 13.27 -16.25 12.85
C ASN A 119 13.81 -16.31 11.40
N LEU A 120 13.17 -15.60 10.48
CA LEU A 120 13.61 -15.51 9.09
C LEU A 120 14.99 -14.85 9.01
N GLU A 121 15.18 -13.72 9.70
CA GLU A 121 16.45 -12.98 9.75
C GLU A 121 17.58 -13.84 10.33
N ILE A 122 17.33 -14.52 11.47
CA ILE A 122 18.31 -15.44 12.07
C ILE A 122 18.69 -16.54 11.09
N SER A 123 17.74 -17.12 10.35
CA SER A 123 18.01 -18.16 9.36
C SER A 123 18.84 -17.68 8.20
N ILE A 124 18.59 -16.46 7.72
CA ILE A 124 19.34 -15.82 6.62
C ILE A 124 20.76 -15.53 7.05
N VAL A 125 20.95 -14.90 8.22
CA VAL A 125 22.26 -14.58 8.76
C VAL A 125 23.10 -15.84 8.96
N GLY A 126 22.54 -16.85 9.60
CA GLY A 126 23.24 -18.11 9.83
C GLY A 126 23.63 -18.85 8.54
N LEU A 127 22.75 -18.82 7.53
CA LEU A 127 23.04 -19.41 6.23
C LEU A 127 24.15 -18.65 5.50
N LYS A 128 24.10 -17.31 5.48
CA LYS A 128 25.10 -16.45 4.86
C LYS A 128 26.49 -16.63 5.49
N GLU A 129 26.56 -16.59 6.82
CA GLU A 129 27.82 -16.79 7.54
C GLU A 129 28.42 -18.15 7.25
N LEU A 130 27.61 -19.21 7.35
CA LEU A 130 28.09 -20.56 7.10
C LEU A 130 28.57 -20.73 5.65
N SER A 131 27.84 -20.23 4.67
CA SER A 131 28.20 -20.33 3.24
C SER A 131 29.53 -19.69 2.93
N ARG A 132 29.97 -18.68 3.68
CA ARG A 132 31.28 -18.01 3.49
C ARG A 132 32.45 -18.75 4.14
N HIS A 133 32.16 -19.71 5.03
CA HIS A 133 33.20 -20.39 5.81
C HIS A 133 33.37 -21.87 5.44
N VAL A 134 32.48 -22.47 4.67
CA VAL A 134 32.59 -23.87 4.20
C VAL A 134 33.21 -23.95 2.82
N ASN A 135 33.78 -25.10 2.49
CA ASN A 135 34.23 -25.38 1.14
C ASN A 135 32.99 -25.62 0.24
N LEU A 136 32.63 -24.64 -0.58
CA LEU A 136 31.47 -24.67 -1.46
C LEU A 136 31.59 -25.66 -2.61
N PHE A 137 32.81 -26.07 -2.96
CA PHE A 137 33.06 -26.96 -4.09
C PHE A 137 32.87 -28.45 -3.73
N GLU A 138 32.63 -28.78 -2.47
CA GLU A 138 32.32 -30.14 -2.07
C GLU A 138 30.93 -30.58 -2.54
N MET A 139 30.85 -31.80 -3.04
CA MET A 139 29.63 -32.48 -3.42
C MET A 139 29.07 -33.30 -2.24
N ILE A 140 27.77 -33.18 -2.01
CA ILE A 140 27.03 -33.91 -0.97
C ILE A 140 25.77 -34.54 -1.57
N SER A 141 25.23 -35.56 -0.92
CA SER A 141 23.95 -36.15 -1.32
C SER A 141 22.80 -35.43 -0.61
N HIS A 142 21.84 -34.96 -1.42
CA HIS A 142 20.63 -34.24 -0.95
C HIS A 142 19.37 -35.02 -1.37
N PRO A 143 18.34 -35.16 -0.50
CA PRO A 143 17.18 -36.01 -0.76
C PRO A 143 16.33 -35.59 -1.95
N ILE A 144 16.38 -34.29 -2.32
CA ILE A 144 15.58 -33.73 -3.42
C ILE A 144 16.41 -33.62 -4.69
N PHE A 145 17.66 -33.16 -4.57
CA PHE A 145 18.52 -32.83 -5.72
C PHE A 145 19.49 -33.93 -6.11
N GLY A 146 19.55 -35.04 -5.35
CA GLY A 146 20.58 -36.04 -5.54
C GLY A 146 21.99 -35.53 -5.17
N ASP A 147 23.01 -35.89 -5.93
CA ASP A 147 24.37 -35.42 -5.73
C ASP A 147 24.51 -33.96 -6.22
N ILE A 148 24.70 -33.06 -5.29
CA ILE A 148 24.74 -31.60 -5.50
C ILE A 148 25.94 -30.98 -4.77
N THR A 149 26.56 -29.96 -5.35
CA THR A 149 27.60 -29.22 -4.64
C THR A 149 27.00 -28.22 -3.65
N LYS A 150 27.78 -27.85 -2.64
CA LYS A 150 27.39 -26.79 -1.70
C LYS A 150 27.23 -25.44 -2.41
N LEU A 151 27.98 -25.18 -3.47
CA LEU A 151 27.82 -23.98 -4.30
C LEU A 151 26.46 -23.94 -4.98
N GLU A 152 26.04 -25.08 -5.58
CA GLU A 152 24.74 -25.20 -6.21
C GLU A 152 23.58 -25.08 -5.19
N LEU A 153 23.79 -25.52 -3.93
CA LEU A 153 22.82 -25.26 -2.85
C LEU A 153 22.70 -23.77 -2.52
N VAL A 154 23.78 -22.99 -2.58
CA VAL A 154 23.71 -21.53 -2.39
C VAL A 154 22.97 -20.88 -3.57
N HIS A 155 23.23 -21.30 -4.81
CA HIS A 155 22.46 -20.88 -5.98
C HIS A 155 20.96 -21.18 -5.81
N PHE A 156 20.64 -22.39 -5.36
CA PHE A 156 19.23 -22.78 -5.06
C PHE A 156 18.63 -21.82 -4.03
N VAL A 157 19.31 -21.50 -2.94
CA VAL A 157 18.80 -20.57 -1.91
C VAL A 157 18.44 -19.20 -2.51
N VAL A 158 19.32 -18.66 -3.36
CA VAL A 158 19.08 -17.35 -4.00
C VAL A 158 17.84 -17.42 -4.89
N TYR A 159 17.77 -18.40 -5.80
CA TYR A 159 16.64 -18.49 -6.75
C TYR A 159 15.33 -18.87 -6.06
N HIS A 160 15.36 -19.75 -5.06
CA HIS A 160 14.21 -20.10 -4.25
C HIS A 160 13.67 -18.89 -3.48
N THR A 161 14.56 -18.07 -2.91
CA THR A 161 14.18 -16.84 -2.21
C THR A 161 13.60 -15.81 -3.19
N GLN A 162 14.21 -15.61 -4.36
CA GLN A 162 13.68 -14.72 -5.41
C GLN A 162 12.26 -15.14 -5.86
N ARG A 163 12.02 -16.46 -6.01
CA ARG A 163 10.68 -16.96 -6.29
C ARG A 163 9.67 -16.54 -5.23
N HIS A 164 10.04 -16.66 -3.95
CA HIS A 164 9.16 -16.30 -2.86
C HIS A 164 9.02 -14.80 -2.65
N VAL A 165 10.02 -14.00 -2.98
CA VAL A 165 9.89 -12.52 -3.09
C VAL A 165 8.82 -12.17 -4.14
N HIS A 166 8.85 -12.80 -5.31
CA HIS A 166 7.80 -12.60 -6.32
C HIS A 166 6.42 -13.00 -5.79
N GLN A 167 6.30 -14.16 -5.12
CA GLN A 167 5.05 -14.60 -4.49
C GLN A 167 4.56 -13.60 -3.42
N LEU A 168 5.44 -13.12 -2.55
CA LEU A 168 5.10 -12.13 -1.51
C LEU A 168 4.66 -10.79 -2.09
N LYS A 169 5.26 -10.31 -3.20
CA LYS A 169 4.79 -9.11 -3.92
C LYS A 169 3.34 -9.28 -4.41
N ASN A 170 3.00 -10.44 -4.94
CA ASN A 170 1.64 -10.75 -5.35
C ASN A 170 0.69 -10.80 -4.15
N ILE A 171 1.08 -11.46 -3.04
CA ILE A 171 0.31 -11.49 -1.80
C ILE A 171 0.11 -10.06 -1.27
N PHE A 172 1.18 -9.26 -1.21
CA PHE A 172 1.13 -7.88 -0.74
C PHE A 172 0.17 -7.01 -1.58
N THR A 173 0.19 -7.18 -2.90
CA THR A 173 -0.73 -6.48 -3.80
C THR A 173 -2.18 -6.89 -3.52
N ILE A 174 -2.47 -8.19 -3.36
CA ILE A 174 -3.82 -8.70 -3.14
C ILE A 174 -4.34 -8.31 -1.75
N THR A 175 -3.55 -8.54 -0.69
CA THR A 175 -3.95 -8.20 0.69
C THR A 175 -3.98 -6.68 0.90
N GLY A 176 -3.06 -5.94 0.28
CA GLY A 176 -3.07 -4.48 0.26
C GLY A 176 -4.32 -3.91 -0.42
N THR A 177 -4.82 -4.54 -1.49
CA THR A 177 -6.08 -4.15 -2.12
C THR A 177 -7.30 -4.55 -1.27
N LYS A 178 -7.27 -5.69 -0.58
CA LYS A 178 -8.34 -6.11 0.34
C LYS A 178 -8.41 -5.23 1.59
N VAL A 179 -7.27 -4.88 2.19
CA VAL A 179 -7.23 -3.92 3.31
C VAL A 179 -7.70 -2.53 2.84
N LYS A 180 -7.41 -2.14 1.58
CA LYS A 180 -8.01 -0.94 0.97
C LYS A 180 -9.53 -1.05 0.76
N SER A 181 -10.09 -2.24 0.58
CA SER A 181 -11.56 -2.40 0.48
C SER A 181 -12.28 -2.25 1.81
N ASN A 182 -11.58 -2.36 2.94
CA ASN A 182 -12.16 -2.18 4.29
C ASN A 182 -11.74 -0.88 4.98
N THR A 183 -10.79 -0.13 4.41
CA THR A 183 -10.45 1.20 4.90
C THR A 183 -11.36 2.23 4.25
N ARG A 184 -11.94 3.11 5.08
CA ARG A 184 -12.75 4.24 4.64
C ARG A 184 -11.90 5.15 3.76
N ARG A 185 -12.41 5.52 2.59
CA ARG A 185 -11.71 6.46 1.72
C ARG A 185 -11.90 7.87 2.24
N LEU A 186 -10.82 8.65 2.22
CA LEU A 186 -10.86 10.08 2.42
C LEU A 186 -11.02 10.76 1.05
N VAL A 187 -12.18 11.34 0.81
CA VAL A 187 -12.57 11.95 -0.46
C VAL A 187 -12.61 13.47 -0.30
N ALA A 188 -11.80 14.20 -1.06
CA ALA A 188 -11.85 15.64 -1.10
C ALA A 188 -12.86 16.11 -2.17
N PHE A 189 -13.93 16.80 -1.76
CA PHE A 189 -14.94 17.36 -2.63
C PHE A 189 -14.85 18.90 -2.66
N MET A 190 -14.58 19.45 -3.85
CA MET A 190 -14.28 20.86 -4.05
C MET A 190 -14.93 21.43 -5.31
N HIS A 191 -15.42 22.66 -5.22
CA HIS A 191 -15.66 23.51 -6.37
C HIS A 191 -14.45 24.41 -6.60
N VAL A 192 -14.05 24.56 -7.85
CA VAL A 192 -12.92 25.43 -8.24
C VAL A 192 -13.29 26.26 -9.47
N SER A 193 -12.68 27.45 -9.59
CA SER A 193 -12.64 28.20 -10.85
C SER A 193 -11.76 27.48 -11.88
N LEU A 194 -11.87 27.83 -13.15
CA LEU A 194 -11.07 27.28 -14.22
C LEU A 194 -9.56 27.46 -13.98
N ASP A 195 -9.18 28.57 -13.33
CA ASP A 195 -7.80 28.88 -12.92
C ASP A 195 -7.41 28.39 -11.51
N GLY A 196 -8.23 27.49 -10.90
CA GLY A 196 -7.84 26.66 -9.76
C GLY A 196 -8.05 27.30 -8.38
N PHE A 197 -8.87 28.33 -8.23
CA PHE A 197 -9.20 28.93 -6.94
C PHE A 197 -10.51 28.35 -6.38
N VAL A 198 -10.58 28.16 -5.07
CA VAL A 198 -11.78 27.68 -4.33
C VAL A 198 -12.61 28.83 -3.76
N ALA A 199 -12.05 30.02 -3.67
CA ALA A 199 -12.72 31.23 -3.21
C ALA A 199 -11.95 32.46 -3.70
N SER A 200 -12.59 33.63 -3.69
CA SER A 200 -11.92 34.91 -3.88
C SER A 200 -10.91 35.18 -2.76
N ARG A 201 -10.11 36.24 -2.85
CA ARG A 201 -9.17 36.65 -1.78
C ARG A 201 -9.86 36.92 -0.44
N ARG A 202 -11.14 37.34 -0.45
CA ARG A 202 -11.94 37.60 0.73
C ARG A 202 -12.71 36.38 1.24
N GLY A 203 -12.62 35.23 0.51
CA GLY A 203 -13.32 33.98 0.85
C GLY A 203 -14.73 33.90 0.25
N GLU A 204 -15.09 34.77 -0.68
CA GLU A 204 -16.40 34.76 -1.36
C GLU A 204 -16.46 33.60 -2.37
N MET A 205 -17.64 33.00 -2.50
CA MET A 205 -17.90 31.83 -3.36
C MET A 205 -19.19 32.01 -4.19
N ASP A 206 -19.64 33.25 -4.39
CA ASP A 206 -20.84 33.64 -5.13
C ASP A 206 -20.81 33.28 -6.63
N TRP A 207 -19.65 32.96 -7.13
CA TRP A 207 -19.40 32.49 -8.50
C TRP A 207 -19.68 30.98 -8.71
N ILE A 208 -19.90 30.23 -7.61
CA ILE A 208 -20.21 28.78 -7.72
C ILE A 208 -21.67 28.63 -8.17
N THR A 209 -21.85 28.03 -9.33
CA THR A 209 -23.18 27.66 -9.81
C THR A 209 -23.62 26.37 -9.14
N ILE A 210 -24.79 26.39 -8.50
CA ILE A 210 -25.42 25.20 -7.93
C ILE A 210 -26.81 25.09 -8.56
N ASP A 211 -26.97 24.13 -9.46
CA ASP A 211 -28.25 23.73 -10.04
C ASP A 211 -28.68 22.35 -9.52
N ASP A 212 -29.87 21.91 -9.88
CA ASP A 212 -30.43 20.63 -9.45
C ASP A 212 -29.55 19.45 -9.82
N GLU A 213 -28.87 19.50 -10.96
CA GLU A 213 -28.01 18.40 -11.42
C GLU A 213 -26.73 18.28 -10.59
N ILE A 214 -26.12 19.42 -10.24
CA ILE A 214 -24.97 19.53 -9.32
C ILE A 214 -25.39 19.07 -7.91
N PHE A 215 -26.58 19.48 -7.47
CA PHE A 215 -27.10 19.11 -6.16
C PHE A 215 -27.36 17.61 -6.04
N GLN A 216 -27.95 16.98 -7.06
CA GLN A 216 -28.17 15.53 -7.12
C GLN A 216 -26.85 14.78 -7.09
N ASP A 217 -25.82 15.26 -7.77
CA ASP A 217 -24.48 14.66 -7.72
C ASP A 217 -23.86 14.74 -6.31
N ALA A 218 -23.97 15.88 -5.65
CA ALA A 218 -23.52 16.05 -4.28
C ALA A 218 -24.23 15.11 -3.29
N ILE A 219 -25.56 14.92 -3.45
CA ILE A 219 -26.35 13.97 -2.66
C ILE A 219 -25.86 12.54 -2.91
N ALA A 220 -25.68 12.13 -4.16
CA ALA A 220 -25.17 10.79 -4.50
C ALA A 220 -23.78 10.52 -3.93
N LEU A 221 -22.93 11.56 -3.82
CA LEU A 221 -21.64 11.47 -3.14
C LEU A 221 -21.82 11.33 -1.62
N ALA A 222 -22.71 12.11 -1.04
CA ALA A 222 -23.04 12.12 0.38
C ALA A 222 -23.61 10.75 0.84
N ASP A 223 -24.43 10.09 0.04
CA ASP A 223 -24.98 8.76 0.32
C ASP A 223 -23.89 7.68 0.47
N ASN A 224 -22.73 7.89 -0.15
CA ASN A 224 -21.56 7.03 -0.03
C ASN A 224 -20.62 7.41 1.13
N ALA A 225 -20.97 8.41 1.95
CA ALA A 225 -20.23 8.89 3.08
C ALA A 225 -21.06 8.82 4.37
N ASP A 226 -20.41 8.65 5.51
CA ASP A 226 -21.03 8.71 6.84
C ASP A 226 -20.31 9.68 7.77
N THR A 227 -19.29 10.36 7.28
CA THR A 227 -18.52 11.34 8.03
C THR A 227 -18.16 12.52 7.14
N ALA A 228 -18.54 13.71 7.59
CA ALA A 228 -18.18 14.99 7.00
C ALA A 228 -17.00 15.59 7.78
N LEU A 229 -15.96 16.03 7.08
CA LEU A 229 -14.73 16.58 7.64
C LEU A 229 -14.54 18.01 7.21
N PHE A 230 -14.31 18.89 8.16
CA PHE A 230 -14.24 20.34 7.97
C PHE A 230 -13.01 20.96 8.66
N GLY A 231 -12.47 22.00 8.08
CA GLY A 231 -11.70 22.99 8.80
C GLY A 231 -12.65 24.02 9.45
N ARG A 232 -12.14 24.80 10.41
CA ARG A 232 -12.92 25.76 11.22
C ARG A 232 -13.83 26.68 10.39
N VAL A 233 -13.29 27.34 9.37
CA VAL A 233 -14.06 28.33 8.58
C VAL A 233 -15.21 27.67 7.84
N THR A 234 -14.96 26.56 7.16
CA THR A 234 -16.00 25.82 6.44
C THR A 234 -17.04 25.24 7.40
N TYR A 235 -16.60 24.74 8.57
CA TYR A 235 -17.54 24.26 9.59
C TYR A 235 -18.50 25.36 10.03
N GLN A 236 -17.98 26.52 10.39
CA GLN A 236 -18.81 27.68 10.84
C GLN A 236 -19.81 28.10 9.76
N MET A 237 -19.39 28.10 8.49
CA MET A 237 -20.28 28.42 7.37
C MET A 237 -21.39 27.35 7.22
N MET A 238 -21.04 26.07 7.28
CA MET A 238 -22.02 24.99 7.15
C MET A 238 -22.97 24.91 8.35
N GLU A 239 -22.46 25.11 9.58
CA GLU A 239 -23.23 25.16 10.82
C GLU A 239 -24.25 26.31 10.82
N SER A 240 -23.91 27.44 10.24
CA SER A 240 -24.81 28.62 10.16
C SER A 240 -25.89 28.44 9.08
N TYR A 241 -25.67 27.66 8.07
CA TYR A 241 -26.57 27.53 6.91
C TYR A 241 -27.48 26.29 6.98
N TRP A 242 -26.93 25.08 7.08
CA TRP A 242 -27.71 23.84 6.90
C TRP A 242 -28.84 23.63 7.90
N PRO A 243 -28.71 23.99 9.20
CA PRO A 243 -29.82 23.90 10.14
C PRO A 243 -31.01 24.79 9.76
N THR A 244 -30.76 25.95 9.13
CA THR A 244 -31.84 26.89 8.73
C THR A 244 -32.67 26.36 7.57
N VAL A 245 -32.06 25.53 6.69
CA VAL A 245 -32.74 24.89 5.56
C VAL A 245 -33.85 23.96 6.02
N LEU A 246 -33.69 23.29 7.16
CA LEU A 246 -34.69 22.36 7.71
C LEU A 246 -35.99 23.04 8.19
N THR A 247 -35.92 24.34 8.47
CA THR A 247 -37.03 25.14 9.00
C THR A 247 -37.54 26.18 8.01
N ASN A 248 -36.96 26.25 6.81
CA ASN A 248 -37.34 27.23 5.79
C ASN A 248 -38.36 26.60 4.82
N ASP A 249 -39.58 27.12 4.80
CA ASP A 249 -40.68 26.66 3.95
C ASP A 249 -40.39 26.80 2.44
N SER A 250 -39.41 27.64 2.05
CA SER A 250 -39.00 27.85 0.67
C SER A 250 -37.90 26.87 0.21
N SER A 251 -37.42 25.98 1.09
CA SER A 251 -36.36 25.02 0.75
C SER A 251 -36.84 23.98 -0.25
N THR A 252 -36.05 23.73 -1.26
CA THR A 252 -36.33 22.69 -2.26
C THR A 252 -36.20 21.28 -1.63
N LYS A 253 -36.80 20.30 -2.28
CA LYS A 253 -36.71 18.89 -1.85
C LYS A 253 -35.25 18.41 -1.77
N LEU A 254 -34.39 18.84 -2.69
CA LEU A 254 -32.99 18.44 -2.73
C LEU A 254 -32.20 19.09 -1.56
N GLU A 255 -32.46 20.37 -1.29
CA GLU A 255 -31.86 21.05 -0.14
C GLU A 255 -32.26 20.39 1.19
N LEU A 256 -33.53 20.07 1.37
CA LEU A 256 -34.02 19.35 2.54
C LEU A 256 -33.35 17.97 2.71
N GLN A 257 -33.22 17.21 1.60
CA GLN A 257 -32.55 15.91 1.63
C GLN A 257 -31.08 16.05 2.08
N HIS A 258 -30.34 17.00 1.54
CA HIS A 258 -28.96 17.24 1.91
C HIS A 258 -28.83 17.77 3.34
N ALA A 259 -29.69 18.70 3.76
CA ALA A 259 -29.72 19.20 5.13
C ALA A 259 -30.00 18.09 6.16
N GLN A 260 -30.92 17.16 5.85
CA GLN A 260 -31.17 15.97 6.67
C GLN A 260 -29.96 15.06 6.77
N TRP A 261 -29.23 14.88 5.67
CA TRP A 261 -27.98 14.12 5.67
C TRP A 261 -26.93 14.81 6.54
N MET A 262 -26.75 16.11 6.38
CA MET A 262 -25.82 16.91 7.19
C MET A 262 -26.15 16.84 8.68
N GLU A 263 -27.42 16.85 9.06
CA GLU A 263 -27.83 16.79 10.45
C GLU A 263 -27.49 15.43 11.08
N LYS A 264 -27.73 14.34 10.36
CA LYS A 264 -27.54 12.95 10.83
C LYS A 264 -26.09 12.49 10.79
N THR A 265 -25.31 13.00 9.86
CA THR A 265 -23.93 12.53 9.58
C THR A 265 -22.98 12.91 10.72
N SER A 266 -22.04 12.04 11.04
CA SER A 266 -20.93 12.36 11.94
C SER A 266 -20.07 13.46 11.35
N LYS A 267 -19.82 14.51 12.13
CA LYS A 267 -19.00 15.66 11.72
C LYS A 267 -17.71 15.70 12.50
N ILE A 268 -16.62 15.97 11.82
CA ILE A 268 -15.30 16.17 12.42
C ILE A 268 -14.80 17.54 12.02
N VAL A 269 -14.42 18.34 13.01
CA VAL A 269 -13.80 19.64 12.80
C VAL A 269 -12.34 19.56 13.20
N VAL A 270 -11.46 19.98 12.31
CA VAL A 270 -10.02 20.08 12.58
C VAL A 270 -9.67 21.55 12.80
N SER A 271 -9.28 21.89 14.02
CA SER A 271 -8.87 23.25 14.38
C SER A 271 -8.10 23.29 15.68
N SER A 272 -6.94 23.93 15.68
CA SER A 272 -6.16 24.24 16.89
C SER A 272 -6.68 25.46 17.67
N THR A 273 -7.50 26.31 17.05
CA THR A 273 -7.95 27.59 17.61
C THR A 273 -9.41 27.61 18.02
N MET A 274 -10.17 26.59 17.74
CA MET A 274 -11.59 26.50 18.12
C MET A 274 -11.73 25.82 19.47
N ASP A 275 -12.56 26.38 20.36
CA ASP A 275 -12.72 25.85 21.72
C ASP A 275 -13.85 24.84 21.83
N LYS A 276 -14.95 25.04 21.11
CA LYS A 276 -16.14 24.19 21.16
C LYS A 276 -16.84 24.14 19.81
N VAL A 277 -17.62 23.10 19.61
CA VAL A 277 -18.52 22.88 18.46
C VAL A 277 -19.95 22.82 18.98
N GLY A 278 -20.90 23.37 18.22
CA GLY A 278 -22.30 23.47 18.64
C GLY A 278 -23.24 22.57 17.85
N TRP A 279 -22.86 22.17 16.64
CA TRP A 279 -23.72 21.37 15.77
C TRP A 279 -23.77 19.90 16.20
N ASN A 280 -24.95 19.27 16.10
CA ASN A 280 -25.16 17.88 16.47
C ASN A 280 -24.17 16.92 15.80
N ASN A 281 -23.82 15.82 16.47
CA ASN A 281 -22.92 14.77 15.96
C ASN A 281 -21.52 15.28 15.54
N THR A 282 -21.02 16.34 16.19
CA THR A 282 -19.73 16.97 15.85
C THR A 282 -18.67 16.67 16.89
N ARG A 283 -17.48 16.30 16.43
CA ARG A 283 -16.26 16.13 17.25
C ARG A 283 -15.17 17.09 16.79
N LEU A 284 -14.52 17.77 17.73
CA LEU A 284 -13.37 18.63 17.48
C LEU A 284 -12.07 17.84 17.66
N ILE A 285 -11.14 17.95 16.71
CA ILE A 285 -9.78 17.43 16.78
C ILE A 285 -8.82 18.63 16.77
N LYS A 286 -8.05 18.80 17.84
CA LYS A 286 -7.08 19.91 18.00
C LYS A 286 -5.65 19.47 17.72
N GLU A 287 -5.29 18.22 18.04
CA GLU A 287 -3.93 17.70 18.04
C GLU A 287 -3.87 16.30 17.42
N ASN A 288 -2.68 15.86 17.05
CA ASN A 288 -2.41 14.53 16.48
C ASN A 288 -3.30 14.16 15.28
N ILE A 289 -3.64 15.17 14.47
CA ILE A 289 -4.66 15.10 13.41
C ILE A 289 -4.38 13.95 12.45
N ASN A 290 -3.12 13.79 11.99
CA ASN A 290 -2.74 12.70 11.09
C ASN A 290 -3.10 11.32 11.67
N GLN A 291 -2.69 11.07 12.93
CA GLN A 291 -2.95 9.77 13.60
C GLN A 291 -4.44 9.54 13.82
N GLU A 292 -5.20 10.57 14.19
CA GLU A 292 -6.64 10.47 14.40
C GLU A 292 -7.39 10.15 13.09
N ILE A 293 -6.98 10.74 11.96
CA ILE A 293 -7.56 10.45 10.66
C ILE A 293 -7.17 9.04 10.18
N LEU A 294 -5.93 8.60 10.38
CA LEU A 294 -5.52 7.23 10.08
C LEU A 294 -6.32 6.19 10.88
N LYS A 295 -6.51 6.42 12.19
CA LYS A 295 -7.37 5.57 13.03
C LYS A 295 -8.81 5.55 12.53
N LEU A 296 -9.34 6.71 12.12
CA LEU A 296 -10.69 6.83 11.59
C LEU A 296 -10.86 6.05 10.28
N LYS A 297 -9.88 6.12 9.39
CA LYS A 297 -9.88 5.36 8.13
C LYS A 297 -9.89 3.84 8.35
N GLN A 298 -9.34 3.36 9.45
CA GLN A 298 -9.30 1.92 9.80
C GLN A 298 -10.58 1.40 10.45
N ARG A 299 -11.49 2.28 10.89
CA ARG A 299 -12.78 1.85 11.48
C ARG A 299 -13.76 1.41 10.39
N PRO A 300 -14.67 0.47 10.69
CA PRO A 300 -15.78 0.18 9.78
C PRO A 300 -16.60 1.44 9.49
N GLY A 301 -17.07 1.58 8.25
CA GLY A 301 -17.92 2.71 7.84
C GLY A 301 -17.83 2.98 6.35
N LYS A 302 -18.58 4.01 5.92
CA LYS A 302 -18.55 4.55 4.55
C LYS A 302 -17.37 5.53 4.39
N ASN A 303 -17.31 6.24 3.26
CA ASN A 303 -16.28 7.23 2.99
C ASN A 303 -16.31 8.39 4.01
N ILE A 304 -15.15 9.02 4.21
CA ILE A 304 -14.98 10.28 4.92
C ILE A 304 -14.87 11.37 3.86
N MET A 305 -15.71 12.40 3.94
CA MET A 305 -15.79 13.42 2.90
C MET A 305 -15.31 14.78 3.43
N ILE A 306 -14.29 15.34 2.81
CA ILE A 306 -13.84 16.71 3.07
C ILE A 306 -14.67 17.64 2.20
N PHE A 307 -15.42 18.54 2.83
CA PHE A 307 -16.13 19.61 2.16
C PHE A 307 -15.34 20.91 2.22
N GLY A 308 -14.94 21.44 1.08
CA GLY A 308 -14.19 22.66 1.03
C GLY A 308 -12.88 22.58 1.84
N SER A 309 -12.59 23.63 2.64
CA SER A 309 -11.43 23.68 3.56
C SER A 309 -10.08 23.51 2.88
N PRO A 310 -9.67 24.44 2.02
CA PRO A 310 -8.43 24.30 1.24
C PRO A 310 -7.20 24.09 2.11
N ARG A 311 -7.09 24.79 3.25
CA ARG A 311 -5.95 24.61 4.17
C ARG A 311 -5.89 23.20 4.77
N LEU A 312 -7.04 22.63 5.13
CA LEU A 312 -7.10 21.25 5.62
C LEU A 312 -6.72 20.26 4.54
N THR A 313 -7.23 20.46 3.32
CA THR A 313 -6.90 19.66 2.15
C THR A 313 -5.41 19.69 1.84
N HIS A 314 -4.76 20.87 1.92
CA HIS A 314 -3.30 20.99 1.76
C HIS A 314 -2.53 20.16 2.81
N SER A 315 -2.90 20.23 4.09
CA SER A 315 -2.26 19.40 5.12
C SER A 315 -2.43 17.91 4.84
N PHE A 316 -3.61 17.49 4.39
CA PHE A 316 -3.88 16.10 4.09
C PHE A 316 -3.20 15.62 2.80
N MET A 317 -2.97 16.49 1.83
CA MET A 317 -2.11 16.20 0.67
C MET A 317 -0.67 15.98 1.11
N GLN A 318 -0.12 16.83 1.97
CA GLN A 318 1.24 16.69 2.51
C GLN A 318 1.45 15.39 3.30
N TRP A 319 0.40 14.90 3.99
CA TRP A 319 0.44 13.66 4.77
C TRP A 319 0.03 12.43 3.96
N ASP A 320 -0.19 12.57 2.64
CA ASP A 320 -0.66 11.49 1.74
C ASP A 320 -1.93 10.76 2.25
N LEU A 321 -2.85 11.49 2.84
CA LEU A 321 -4.07 10.92 3.42
C LEU A 321 -5.24 10.83 2.44
N ILE A 322 -5.27 11.67 1.39
CA ILE A 322 -6.39 11.76 0.45
C ILE A 322 -6.34 10.61 -0.55
N ASP A 323 -7.42 9.84 -0.64
CA ASP A 323 -7.54 8.71 -1.55
C ASP A 323 -8.16 9.11 -2.90
N GLU A 324 -9.14 10.03 -2.86
CA GLU A 324 -9.87 10.46 -4.04
C GLU A 324 -10.14 11.97 -4.03
N TYR A 325 -10.18 12.54 -5.23
CA TYR A 325 -10.53 13.94 -5.47
C TYR A 325 -11.77 14.00 -6.35
N ARG A 326 -12.79 14.71 -5.89
CA ARG A 326 -13.99 15.10 -6.61
C ARG A 326 -13.96 16.60 -6.81
N ILE A 327 -13.65 17.06 -8.02
CA ILE A 327 -13.41 18.47 -8.31
C ILE A 327 -14.39 18.94 -9.37
N ASN A 328 -15.23 19.89 -9.02
CA ASN A 328 -16.15 20.56 -9.92
C ASN A 328 -15.50 21.86 -10.43
N ILE A 329 -15.05 21.86 -11.69
CA ILE A 329 -14.47 23.02 -12.35
C ILE A 329 -15.61 23.87 -12.87
N ASN A 330 -15.76 25.07 -12.32
CA ASN A 330 -16.76 26.06 -12.77
C ASN A 330 -16.21 26.86 -13.96
N PRO A 331 -17.06 27.24 -14.93
CA PRO A 331 -16.65 27.99 -16.13
C PRO A 331 -16.42 29.48 -15.83
N VAL A 332 -15.52 29.77 -14.90
CA VAL A 332 -15.16 31.14 -14.46
C VAL A 332 -13.66 31.23 -14.20
N ILE A 333 -13.09 32.38 -14.50
CA ILE A 333 -11.71 32.76 -14.18
C ILE A 333 -11.75 33.86 -13.13
N LEU A 334 -11.12 33.65 -11.97
CA LEU A 334 -11.08 34.63 -10.89
C LEU A 334 -9.85 35.54 -10.94
N GLY A 335 -8.78 35.09 -11.63
CA GLY A 335 -7.51 35.83 -11.72
C GLY A 335 -6.71 35.86 -10.41
N SER A 336 -7.37 35.74 -9.25
CA SER A 336 -6.73 35.67 -7.94
C SER A 336 -7.70 35.14 -6.89
N GLY A 337 -7.19 34.43 -5.87
CA GLY A 337 -8.04 33.86 -4.84
C GLY A 337 -7.28 32.93 -3.90
N ILE A 338 -8.02 32.08 -3.21
CA ILE A 338 -7.47 31.00 -2.38
C ILE A 338 -7.30 29.78 -3.29
N PRO A 339 -6.06 29.34 -3.58
CA PRO A 339 -5.83 28.23 -4.50
C PRO A 339 -6.25 26.90 -3.88
N LEU A 340 -6.78 25.97 -4.71
CA LEU A 340 -7.02 24.59 -4.29
C LEU A 340 -5.70 23.83 -4.05
N PHE A 341 -4.72 24.03 -4.93
CA PHE A 341 -3.43 23.34 -4.86
C PHE A 341 -2.32 24.34 -4.49
N SER A 342 -1.74 24.16 -3.32
CA SER A 342 -0.65 24.99 -2.80
C SER A 342 0.37 24.13 -2.03
N VAL A 343 0.66 22.93 -2.55
CA VAL A 343 1.59 22.00 -1.90
C VAL A 343 2.85 21.83 -2.76
N PRO A 344 4.04 21.81 -2.15
CA PRO A 344 5.31 21.67 -2.87
C PRO A 344 5.59 20.22 -3.32
N ALA A 345 4.61 19.32 -3.29
CA ALA A 345 4.78 17.91 -3.59
C ALA A 345 4.05 17.51 -4.87
N ARG A 346 4.68 16.65 -5.67
CA ARG A 346 4.04 16.01 -6.82
C ARG A 346 3.17 14.86 -6.35
N ILE A 347 1.87 14.89 -6.69
CA ILE A 347 0.91 13.81 -6.44
C ILE A 347 0.45 13.29 -7.81
N ASN A 348 0.67 12.00 -8.09
CA ASN A 348 0.18 11.40 -9.32
C ASN A 348 -1.26 10.92 -9.12
N LEU A 349 -2.11 11.23 -10.11
CA LEU A 349 -3.54 10.93 -10.07
C LEU A 349 -3.94 10.06 -11.26
N LYS A 350 -4.87 9.14 -11.03
CA LYS A 350 -5.54 8.37 -12.09
C LYS A 350 -6.96 8.88 -12.24
N LEU A 351 -7.32 9.34 -13.43
CA LEU A 351 -8.70 9.71 -13.78
C LEU A 351 -9.59 8.46 -13.69
N LEU A 352 -10.70 8.56 -12.98
CA LEU A 352 -11.71 7.52 -12.84
C LEU A 352 -12.97 7.85 -13.66
N ALA A 353 -13.42 9.11 -13.62
CA ALA A 353 -14.60 9.55 -14.35
C ALA A 353 -14.56 11.06 -14.67
N ILE A 354 -15.29 11.45 -15.70
CA ILE A 354 -15.62 12.85 -16.04
C ILE A 354 -17.15 12.93 -16.12
N LYS A 355 -17.70 14.01 -15.60
CA LYS A 355 -19.13 14.35 -15.72
C LYS A 355 -19.28 15.76 -16.26
N ASN A 356 -20.00 15.92 -17.35
CA ASN A 356 -20.37 17.21 -17.91
C ASN A 356 -21.76 17.60 -17.39
N PHE A 357 -21.87 18.75 -16.75
CA PHE A 357 -23.14 19.30 -16.27
C PHE A 357 -23.67 20.33 -17.27
N LYS A 358 -25.00 20.49 -17.33
CA LYS A 358 -25.66 21.44 -18.23
C LYS A 358 -25.27 22.89 -17.99
N SER A 359 -24.90 23.21 -16.75
CA SER A 359 -24.35 24.53 -16.36
C SER A 359 -22.99 24.85 -16.94
N GLY A 360 -22.34 23.92 -17.66
CA GLY A 360 -20.97 24.07 -18.18
C GLY A 360 -19.90 23.67 -17.16
N ILE A 361 -20.28 23.25 -15.95
CA ILE A 361 -19.34 22.69 -14.97
C ILE A 361 -18.85 21.33 -15.43
N ILE A 362 -17.57 21.06 -15.20
CA ILE A 362 -16.96 19.76 -15.44
C ILE A 362 -16.59 19.12 -14.09
N GLY A 363 -17.26 18.02 -13.77
CA GLY A 363 -16.93 17.18 -12.61
C GLY A 363 -15.82 16.19 -12.95
N LEU A 364 -14.72 16.25 -12.21
CA LEU A 364 -13.59 15.34 -12.34
C LEU A 364 -13.49 14.43 -11.12
N HIS A 365 -13.31 13.13 -11.36
CA HIS A 365 -13.07 12.15 -10.32
C HIS A 365 -11.70 11.50 -10.52
N TYR A 366 -10.81 11.75 -9.60
CA TYR A 366 -9.46 11.19 -9.60
C TYR A 366 -9.22 10.32 -8.37
N LYS A 367 -8.32 9.36 -8.52
CA LYS A 367 -7.74 8.55 -7.44
C LYS A 367 -6.25 8.84 -7.33
N THR A 368 -5.72 8.93 -6.11
CA THR A 368 -4.28 9.01 -5.84
C THR A 368 -3.61 7.70 -6.25
N ILE A 369 -2.48 7.80 -6.98
CA ILE A 369 -1.57 6.69 -7.27
C ILE A 369 -0.45 6.74 -6.22
N ARG A 370 -0.38 5.70 -5.42
CA ARG A 370 0.69 5.49 -4.42
C ARG A 370 1.59 4.37 -4.87
#